data_dfaa515a022b6e0da516d5f330f5cad7
#
_entry.id   dfaa515a022b6e0da516d5f330f5cad7
#
_cell.length_a   1.000
_cell.length_b   1.000
_cell.length_c   1.000
_cell.angle_alpha   90.00
_cell.angle_beta   90.00
_cell.angle_gamma   90.00
#
_symmetry.space_group_name_H-M   'P 1'
#
loop_
_entity.id
_entity.type
_entity.pdbx_description
1 polymer ?
#
loop_
_entity_poly.entity_id
_entity_poly.type
_entity_poly.pdbx_seq_one_letter_code
_entity_poly.pdbx_strand_id
1 'polypeptide(L)'
;MNRCDFSSISTCLKNHISESNQMSQPDFLYELFEDFMDDPVNQDFSMDNGLVCRWMTGQAKISPKISAYYSKPSNQEKLAHTIHQNLLPLMSDCNMAIQDIYTLFIQDDSISDAKKKNLTPLYKPASSRLLFLAKLISFGMERQFIKRNTKNQKLLAGGSLSPIVLDYIMDSEVPKPCRHFIGRDKELEELYTVLEENRHVFLCGIAGIGKSELAKAYAKRYIKQYTNILYVEYTGNLHQDITDMDFIDDLPESTEQERFQRHNRFLRSLKSDTLLIIDNFNVTTTQDSFLSVVLKYRCQILFTTRSKLDEYCTLPLKEIEDMNALFQLTSVFYSEADTYRATVEKIIETVHSHTLAVELAAKLLENGISTPDQLLTRLQVEKASFHNEDKIKIIKDGQSSKATYYSHIHTLFSLYTLSLEQQDIMCNMCFLPSTGISARIFAKWLELPTLNEINDLIETGFVQTTTRRTISLHPMIQEITLSETKPSVTRCHILLDSLQHICLMHGMEVDYYKKLFQTIGNIIELIEKDDMPKYLLFLENAFP
;
A
#
# COMPACT_ATOMS: atom_id res chain seq x y z
N MET A 1 13.58 -31.16 10.76
CA MET A 1 15.01 -30.76 10.71
C MET A 1 15.07 -29.26 10.62
N ASN A 2 15.69 -28.61 11.60
CA ASN A 2 15.87 -27.16 11.57
C ASN A 2 16.97 -26.85 10.56
N ARG A 3 16.61 -26.33 9.40
CA ARG A 3 17.53 -25.95 8.35
C ARG A 3 18.00 -24.52 8.59
N CYS A 4 19.31 -24.28 8.50
CA CYS A 4 19.89 -22.95 8.62
C CYS A 4 19.73 -22.22 7.27
N ASP A 5 18.57 -21.61 7.05
CA ASP A 5 18.23 -20.78 5.90
C ASP A 5 17.82 -19.38 6.39
N PHE A 6 17.58 -18.45 5.45
CA PHE A 6 17.24 -17.07 5.78
C PHE A 6 15.99 -16.97 6.68
N SER A 7 14.96 -17.75 6.40
CA SER A 7 13.73 -17.74 7.21
C SER A 7 13.99 -18.13 8.67
N SER A 8 14.79 -19.15 8.90
CA SER A 8 15.12 -19.61 10.25
C SER A 8 16.01 -18.62 11.01
N ILE A 9 17.00 -18.03 10.31
CA ILE A 9 17.91 -17.03 10.89
C ILE A 9 17.14 -15.74 11.25
N SER A 10 16.37 -15.21 10.32
CA SER A 10 15.62 -13.95 10.53
C SER A 10 14.52 -14.10 11.57
N THR A 11 13.85 -15.25 11.62
CA THR A 11 12.87 -15.54 12.68
C THR A 11 13.54 -15.63 14.04
N CYS A 12 14.72 -16.27 14.13
CA CYS A 12 15.49 -16.33 15.37
C CYS A 12 15.88 -14.93 15.84
N LEU A 13 16.45 -14.10 14.99
CA LEU A 13 16.78 -12.71 15.32
C LEU A 13 15.57 -11.91 15.81
N LYS A 14 14.45 -12.00 15.08
CA LYS A 14 13.23 -11.28 15.43
C LYS A 14 12.67 -11.68 16.79
N ASN A 15 12.76 -12.97 17.16
CA ASN A 15 12.27 -13.48 18.45
C ASN A 15 13.07 -12.96 19.64
N HIS A 16 14.28 -12.47 19.43
CA HIS A 16 15.13 -11.86 20.47
C HIS A 16 14.91 -10.34 20.60
N ILE A 17 14.11 -9.72 19.74
CA ILE A 17 13.70 -8.32 19.92
C ILE A 17 12.78 -8.26 21.15
N SER A 18 13.07 -7.31 22.05
CA SER A 18 12.36 -7.17 23.32
C SER A 18 10.86 -6.87 23.13
N GLU A 19 10.03 -7.30 24.06
CA GLU A 19 8.56 -7.06 23.97
C GLU A 19 8.21 -5.57 23.96
N SER A 20 9.05 -4.71 24.56
CA SER A 20 8.88 -3.27 24.54
C SER A 20 9.11 -2.65 23.15
N ASN A 21 9.79 -3.36 22.25
CA ASN A 21 10.11 -2.92 20.89
C ASN A 21 9.40 -3.80 19.85
N GLN A 22 8.11 -4.11 20.04
CA GLN A 22 7.32 -4.93 19.12
C GLN A 22 7.47 -4.43 17.69
N MET A 23 8.18 -5.19 16.86
CA MET A 23 8.46 -4.88 15.47
C MET A 23 7.70 -5.83 14.55
N SER A 24 7.06 -5.32 13.51
CA SER A 24 6.44 -6.16 12.49
C SER A 24 7.51 -6.91 11.67
N GLN A 25 7.11 -7.96 10.94
CA GLN A 25 8.06 -8.65 10.03
C GLN A 25 8.59 -7.73 8.94
N PRO A 26 7.76 -6.90 8.30
CA PRO A 26 8.25 -5.90 7.35
C PRO A 26 9.25 -4.92 7.97
N ASP A 27 8.92 -4.32 9.11
CA ASP A 27 9.80 -3.36 9.76
C ASP A 27 11.16 -3.98 10.10
N PHE A 28 11.15 -5.23 10.60
CA PHE A 28 12.38 -5.95 10.87
C PHE A 28 13.27 -6.11 9.62
N LEU A 29 12.70 -6.45 8.46
CA LEU A 29 13.49 -6.58 7.24
C LEU A 29 13.91 -5.23 6.66
N TYR A 30 13.12 -4.18 6.85
CA TYR A 30 13.53 -2.83 6.48
C TYR A 30 14.77 -2.39 7.29
N GLU A 31 14.76 -2.60 8.60
CA GLU A 31 15.93 -2.30 9.44
C GLU A 31 17.13 -3.19 9.13
N LEU A 32 16.90 -4.47 8.82
CA LEU A 32 17.98 -5.42 8.47
C LEU A 32 18.65 -5.07 7.13
N PHE A 33 17.88 -4.57 6.15
CA PHE A 33 18.36 -4.29 4.80
C PHE A 33 18.46 -2.79 4.49
N GLU A 34 18.54 -1.93 5.51
CA GLU A 34 18.64 -0.50 5.33
C GLU A 34 19.78 -0.09 4.39
N ASP A 35 20.98 -0.65 4.58
CA ASP A 35 22.15 -0.36 3.74
C ASP A 35 21.97 -0.78 2.27
N PHE A 36 21.17 -1.83 2.00
CA PHE A 36 20.77 -2.21 0.65
C PHE A 36 19.79 -1.19 0.07
N MET A 37 18.81 -0.76 0.86
CA MET A 37 17.77 0.19 0.44
C MET A 37 18.34 1.60 0.21
N ASP A 38 19.37 1.97 0.97
CA ASP A 38 20.04 3.26 0.89
C ASP A 38 21.14 3.32 -0.19
N ASP A 39 21.52 2.17 -0.76
CA ASP A 39 22.48 2.15 -1.86
C ASP A 39 21.87 2.78 -3.12
N PRO A 40 22.53 3.77 -3.74
CA PRO A 40 22.05 4.45 -4.94
C PRO A 40 21.65 3.52 -6.10
N VAL A 41 22.28 2.34 -6.19
CA VAL A 41 21.98 1.33 -7.21
C VAL A 41 20.67 0.59 -6.94
N ASN A 42 20.18 0.60 -5.70
CA ASN A 42 18.99 -0.13 -5.27
C ASN A 42 17.83 0.79 -4.85
N GLN A 43 17.89 2.08 -5.18
CA GLN A 43 16.91 3.10 -4.78
C GLN A 43 15.47 2.77 -5.24
N ASP A 44 15.35 1.98 -6.30
CA ASP A 44 14.08 1.59 -6.92
C ASP A 44 13.48 0.33 -6.31
N PHE A 45 14.20 -0.31 -5.38
CA PHE A 45 13.75 -1.54 -4.77
C PHE A 45 12.75 -1.27 -3.65
N SER A 46 11.51 -1.71 -3.82
CA SER A 46 10.51 -1.70 -2.76
C SER A 46 10.27 -3.12 -2.25
N MET A 47 10.29 -3.31 -0.94
CA MET A 47 9.90 -4.58 -0.33
C MET A 47 8.38 -4.60 -0.14
N ASP A 48 7.69 -5.52 -0.83
CA ASP A 48 6.29 -5.82 -0.59
C ASP A 48 6.13 -6.54 0.77
N ASN A 49 5.20 -6.10 1.60
CA ASN A 49 4.94 -6.71 2.91
C ASN A 49 4.50 -8.17 2.80
N GLY A 50 3.71 -8.52 1.78
CA GLY A 50 3.30 -9.91 1.54
C GLY A 50 4.49 -10.79 1.15
N LEU A 51 5.36 -10.28 0.29
CA LEU A 51 6.60 -10.96 -0.10
C LEU A 51 7.57 -11.10 1.08
N VAL A 52 7.71 -10.02 1.87
CA VAL A 52 8.50 -10.01 3.11
C VAL A 52 8.02 -11.09 4.10
N CYS A 53 6.71 -11.17 4.33
CA CYS A 53 6.14 -12.22 5.18
C CYS A 53 6.43 -13.62 4.64
N ARG A 54 6.39 -13.82 3.31
CA ARG A 54 6.74 -15.09 2.68
C ARG A 54 8.23 -15.42 2.79
N TRP A 55 9.11 -14.44 2.72
CA TRP A 55 10.55 -14.63 2.99
C TRP A 55 10.80 -15.05 4.42
N MET A 56 10.19 -14.35 5.39
CA MET A 56 10.31 -14.65 6.82
C MET A 56 9.74 -16.03 7.18
N THR A 57 8.67 -16.46 6.54
CA THR A 57 8.05 -17.77 6.78
C THR A 57 8.66 -18.90 5.93
N GLY A 58 9.57 -18.59 5.02
CA GLY A 58 10.19 -19.56 4.11
C GLY A 58 9.24 -20.07 3.02
N GLN A 59 8.21 -19.32 2.68
CA GLN A 59 7.27 -19.65 1.61
C GLN A 59 7.72 -19.13 0.24
N ALA A 60 8.64 -18.15 0.21
CA ALA A 60 9.26 -17.65 -1.00
C ALA A 60 10.78 -17.52 -0.84
N LYS A 61 11.50 -17.51 -1.94
CA LYS A 61 12.93 -17.17 -1.94
C LYS A 61 13.10 -15.66 -1.78
N ILE A 62 14.18 -15.26 -1.12
CA ILE A 62 14.61 -13.87 -1.06
C ILE A 62 14.87 -13.34 -2.48
N SER A 63 14.63 -12.03 -2.66
CA SER A 63 14.92 -11.38 -3.93
C SER A 63 16.34 -11.66 -4.42
N PRO A 64 16.51 -12.06 -5.70
CA PRO A 64 17.83 -12.25 -6.29
C PRO A 64 18.72 -11.00 -6.18
N LYS A 65 18.14 -9.79 -6.23
CA LYS A 65 18.87 -8.52 -6.06
C LYS A 65 19.48 -8.41 -4.66
N ILE A 66 18.69 -8.65 -3.61
CA ILE A 66 19.16 -8.63 -2.21
C ILE A 66 20.25 -9.70 -2.01
N SER A 67 19.99 -10.92 -2.49
CA SER A 67 20.95 -12.03 -2.35
C SER A 67 22.26 -11.73 -3.09
N ALA A 68 22.20 -11.19 -4.30
CA ALA A 68 23.38 -10.79 -5.09
C ALA A 68 24.14 -9.63 -4.43
N TYR A 69 23.45 -8.65 -3.85
CA TYR A 69 24.06 -7.54 -3.15
C TYR A 69 24.90 -8.02 -1.96
N TYR A 70 24.33 -8.84 -1.08
CA TYR A 70 25.00 -9.37 0.10
C TYR A 70 25.93 -10.55 -0.18
N SER A 71 26.04 -11.04 -1.41
CA SER A 71 27.09 -12.00 -1.79
C SER A 71 28.49 -11.35 -1.80
N LYS A 72 28.57 -10.01 -1.93
CA LYS A 72 29.82 -9.25 -1.94
C LYS A 72 30.37 -9.06 -0.51
N PRO A 73 31.68 -9.34 -0.26
CA PRO A 73 32.26 -9.19 1.09
C PRO A 73 32.11 -7.79 1.69
N SER A 74 32.29 -6.74 0.88
CA SER A 74 32.11 -5.34 1.32
C SER A 74 30.69 -5.05 1.83
N ASN A 75 29.69 -5.63 1.21
CA ASN A 75 28.30 -5.42 1.61
C ASN A 75 27.91 -6.28 2.81
N GLN A 76 28.62 -7.40 3.05
CA GLN A 76 28.48 -8.17 4.30
C GLN A 76 29.03 -7.39 5.51
N GLU A 77 30.08 -6.58 5.31
CA GLU A 77 30.57 -5.67 6.35
C GLU A 77 29.58 -4.54 6.64
N LYS A 78 28.95 -3.97 5.59
CA LYS A 78 27.86 -2.99 5.77
C LYS A 78 26.69 -3.62 6.54
N LEU A 79 26.25 -4.81 6.15
CA LEU A 79 25.16 -5.53 6.84
C LEU A 79 25.51 -5.77 8.33
N ALA A 80 26.76 -6.12 8.64
CA ALA A 80 27.20 -6.28 10.03
C ALA A 80 27.08 -4.95 10.80
N HIS A 81 27.39 -3.82 10.16
CA HIS A 81 27.26 -2.49 10.74
C HIS A 81 25.78 -2.11 10.96
N THR A 82 24.92 -2.34 9.97
CA THR A 82 23.47 -2.11 10.07
C THR A 82 22.83 -2.94 11.17
N ILE A 83 23.20 -4.22 11.30
CA ILE A 83 22.73 -5.06 12.42
C ILE A 83 23.16 -4.45 13.77
N HIS A 84 24.41 -3.97 13.85
CA HIS A 84 24.90 -3.33 15.08
C HIS A 84 24.11 -2.08 15.44
N GLN A 85 23.83 -1.23 14.47
CA GLN A 85 23.15 0.06 14.71
C GLN A 85 21.65 -0.08 14.94
N ASN A 86 20.98 -0.92 14.16
CA ASN A 86 19.52 -0.92 14.09
C ASN A 86 18.87 -2.05 14.90
N LEU A 87 19.48 -3.23 14.94
CA LEU A 87 18.83 -4.39 15.55
C LEU A 87 19.36 -4.70 16.95
N LEU A 88 20.66 -4.59 17.20
CA LEU A 88 21.20 -4.94 18.51
C LEU A 88 20.66 -4.08 19.67
N PRO A 89 20.45 -2.76 19.52
CA PRO A 89 19.85 -1.95 20.58
C PRO A 89 18.41 -2.36 20.95
N LEU A 90 17.72 -3.05 20.03
CA LEU A 90 16.33 -3.50 20.22
C LEU A 90 16.24 -4.91 20.85
N MET A 91 17.34 -5.64 20.92
CA MET A 91 17.37 -7.00 21.45
C MET A 91 17.52 -7.03 22.97
N SER A 92 16.81 -7.95 23.63
CA SER A 92 16.94 -8.20 25.06
C SER A 92 18.30 -8.81 25.44
N ASP A 93 18.83 -9.70 24.60
CA ASP A 93 20.17 -10.31 24.72
C ASP A 93 20.73 -10.68 23.33
N CYS A 94 21.60 -9.83 22.81
CA CYS A 94 22.22 -10.05 21.50
C CYS A 94 23.20 -11.23 21.46
N ASN A 95 23.89 -11.52 22.58
CA ASN A 95 24.81 -12.66 22.64
C ASN A 95 24.04 -13.98 22.53
N MET A 96 22.90 -14.08 23.19
CA MET A 96 22.02 -15.23 23.14
C MET A 96 21.44 -15.43 21.74
N ALA A 97 20.99 -14.34 21.08
CA ALA A 97 20.53 -14.40 19.69
C ALA A 97 21.57 -14.95 18.73
N ILE A 98 22.81 -14.48 18.81
CA ILE A 98 23.91 -14.97 17.97
C ILE A 98 24.29 -16.42 18.31
N GLN A 99 24.19 -16.81 19.58
CA GLN A 99 24.46 -18.19 20.03
C GLN A 99 23.42 -19.16 19.50
N ASP A 100 22.14 -18.80 19.51
CA ASP A 100 21.07 -19.63 18.98
C ASP A 100 21.22 -19.84 17.46
N ILE A 101 21.58 -18.78 16.74
CA ILE A 101 21.86 -18.87 15.30
C ILE A 101 23.10 -19.71 15.02
N TYR A 102 24.15 -19.60 15.84
CA TYR A 102 25.33 -20.47 15.72
C TYR A 102 24.95 -21.92 15.94
N THR A 103 24.11 -22.22 16.91
CA THR A 103 23.60 -23.57 17.18
C THR A 103 22.82 -24.12 15.98
N LEU A 104 21.92 -23.33 15.38
CA LEU A 104 21.22 -23.69 14.14
C LEU A 104 22.21 -24.03 13.00
N PHE A 105 23.27 -23.22 12.86
CA PHE A 105 24.28 -23.42 11.82
C PHE A 105 25.06 -24.72 12.00
N ILE A 106 25.49 -25.03 13.23
CA ILE A 106 26.28 -26.24 13.52
C ILE A 106 25.45 -27.51 13.44
N GLN A 107 24.17 -27.45 13.86
CA GLN A 107 23.24 -28.60 13.88
C GLN A 107 22.66 -28.94 12.49
N ASP A 108 22.82 -28.07 11.49
CA ASP A 108 22.34 -28.37 10.14
C ASP A 108 23.30 -29.32 9.41
N ASP A 109 22.95 -30.60 9.33
CA ASP A 109 23.74 -31.65 8.66
C ASP A 109 23.85 -31.45 7.14
N SER A 110 23.01 -30.61 6.54
CA SER A 110 23.06 -30.32 5.10
C SER A 110 24.13 -29.27 4.74
N ILE A 111 24.81 -28.69 5.73
CA ILE A 111 25.94 -27.75 5.53
C ILE A 111 27.25 -28.55 5.52
N SER A 112 28.02 -28.35 4.45
CA SER A 112 29.30 -29.03 4.30
C SER A 112 30.29 -28.64 5.42
N ASP A 113 31.11 -29.60 5.85
CA ASP A 113 32.14 -29.39 6.86
C ASP A 113 33.15 -28.29 6.48
N ALA A 114 33.45 -28.17 5.18
CA ALA A 114 34.28 -27.08 4.66
C ALA A 114 33.68 -25.69 4.96
N LYS A 115 32.33 -25.52 4.77
CA LYS A 115 31.67 -24.25 5.07
C LYS A 115 31.60 -23.98 6.57
N LYS A 116 31.33 -25.02 7.38
CA LYS A 116 31.36 -24.92 8.86
C LYS A 116 32.74 -24.49 9.33
N LYS A 117 33.80 -25.12 8.79
CA LYS A 117 35.19 -24.82 9.12
C LYS A 117 35.61 -23.38 8.75
N ASN A 118 35.04 -22.84 7.65
CA ASN A 118 35.34 -21.47 7.21
C ASN A 118 34.65 -20.39 8.04
N LEU A 119 33.44 -20.62 8.52
CA LEU A 119 32.67 -19.60 9.25
C LEU A 119 32.85 -19.65 10.77
N THR A 120 33.06 -20.82 11.36
CA THR A 120 33.27 -21.00 12.81
C THR A 120 34.37 -20.13 13.41
N PRO A 121 35.52 -19.88 12.74
CA PRO A 121 36.53 -18.97 13.29
C PRO A 121 36.05 -17.55 13.51
N LEU A 122 35.10 -17.07 12.74
CA LEU A 122 34.52 -15.73 12.89
C LEU A 122 33.59 -15.61 14.11
N TYR A 123 32.97 -16.70 14.54
CA TYR A 123 32.09 -16.72 15.71
C TYR A 123 32.89 -16.59 17.04
N LYS A 124 34.09 -17.18 17.13
CA LYS A 124 34.87 -17.24 18.38
C LYS A 124 35.24 -15.86 18.95
N PRO A 125 35.85 -14.92 18.19
CA PRO A 125 36.16 -13.60 18.70
C PRO A 125 34.89 -12.73 18.77
N ALA A 126 34.68 -12.02 19.89
CA ALA A 126 33.56 -11.10 20.04
C ALA A 126 33.51 -10.01 18.94
N SER A 127 34.70 -9.53 18.51
CA SER A 127 34.81 -8.49 17.48
C SER A 127 34.39 -8.91 16.06
N SER A 128 34.32 -10.21 15.77
CA SER A 128 33.94 -10.72 14.44
C SER A 128 32.58 -11.42 14.41
N ARG A 129 31.87 -11.50 15.54
CA ARG A 129 30.54 -12.16 15.62
C ARG A 129 29.48 -11.55 14.71
N LEU A 130 29.48 -10.23 14.55
CA LEU A 130 28.55 -9.55 13.66
C LEU A 130 28.85 -9.85 12.19
N LEU A 131 30.12 -9.90 11.82
CA LEU A 131 30.52 -10.31 10.47
C LEU A 131 30.17 -11.78 10.22
N PHE A 132 30.35 -12.65 11.24
CA PHE A 132 29.84 -14.02 11.16
C PHE A 132 28.35 -14.06 10.87
N LEU A 133 27.54 -13.29 11.61
CA LEU A 133 26.10 -13.21 11.44
C LEU A 133 25.72 -12.70 10.04
N ALA A 134 26.33 -11.63 9.57
CA ALA A 134 26.08 -11.08 8.23
C ALA A 134 26.43 -12.08 7.12
N LYS A 135 27.55 -12.78 7.23
CA LYS A 135 27.92 -13.84 6.28
C LYS A 135 26.98 -15.03 6.34
N LEU A 136 26.46 -15.35 7.52
CA LEU A 136 25.51 -16.44 7.67
C LEU A 136 24.14 -16.07 7.11
N ILE A 137 23.69 -14.83 7.27
CA ILE A 137 22.46 -14.29 6.63
C ILE A 137 22.59 -14.38 5.12
N SER A 138 23.69 -13.88 4.55
CA SER A 138 23.95 -13.99 3.09
C SER A 138 23.91 -15.45 2.62
N PHE A 139 24.59 -16.35 3.30
CA PHE A 139 24.56 -17.78 3.01
C PHE A 139 23.16 -18.38 3.16
N GLY A 140 22.39 -17.94 4.16
CA GLY A 140 21.02 -18.37 4.37
C GLY A 140 20.07 -17.95 3.24
N MET A 141 20.30 -16.79 2.63
CA MET A 141 19.55 -16.33 1.45
C MET A 141 19.74 -17.25 0.25
N GLU A 142 20.99 -17.67 -0.03
CA GLU A 142 21.29 -18.62 -1.10
C GLU A 142 20.60 -19.97 -0.88
N ARG A 143 20.43 -20.35 0.39
CA ARG A 143 19.86 -21.64 0.81
C ARG A 143 18.37 -21.60 1.10
N GLN A 144 17.72 -20.46 0.94
CA GLN A 144 16.32 -20.30 1.31
C GLN A 144 15.48 -21.45 0.75
N PHE A 145 14.89 -22.22 1.67
CA PHE A 145 14.03 -23.35 1.36
C PHE A 145 12.59 -22.86 1.26
N ILE A 146 11.88 -23.26 0.22
CA ILE A 146 10.47 -22.96 0.08
C ILE A 146 9.67 -24.00 0.89
N LYS A 147 9.11 -23.56 2.02
CA LYS A 147 8.20 -24.39 2.81
C LYS A 147 6.87 -24.53 2.06
N ARG A 148 6.59 -25.69 1.52
CA ARG A 148 5.25 -25.99 1.00
C ARG A 148 4.27 -26.03 2.18
N ASN A 149 3.17 -25.28 2.08
CA ASN A 149 2.16 -25.22 3.11
C ASN A 149 1.59 -26.63 3.40
N THR A 150 1.88 -27.20 4.55
CA THR A 150 1.41 -28.54 4.96
C THR A 150 -0.12 -28.62 5.10
N LYS A 151 -0.84 -27.48 5.22
CA LYS A 151 -2.29 -27.44 5.10
C LYS A 151 -2.77 -27.88 3.71
N ASN A 152 -2.05 -27.55 2.65
CA ASN A 152 -2.39 -27.91 1.27
C ASN A 152 -2.10 -29.39 1.00
N GLN A 153 -1.11 -30.02 1.65
CA GLN A 153 -0.84 -31.44 1.49
C GLN A 153 -1.91 -32.36 2.12
N LYS A 154 -2.59 -31.91 3.19
CA LYS A 154 -3.72 -32.67 3.76
C LYS A 154 -5.00 -32.57 2.93
N LEU A 155 -5.17 -31.51 2.14
CA LEU A 155 -6.28 -31.36 1.19
C LEU A 155 -6.05 -32.18 -0.10
N LEU A 156 -4.81 -32.41 -0.50
CA LEU A 156 -4.45 -33.25 -1.65
C LEU A 156 -4.77 -34.74 -1.45
N ALA A 157 -4.81 -35.20 -0.20
CA ALA A 157 -5.19 -36.59 0.11
C ALA A 157 -6.71 -36.86 0.03
N GLY A 158 -7.54 -35.82 -0.13
CA GLY A 158 -9.00 -35.88 -0.15
C GLY A 158 -9.68 -35.52 -1.47
N GLY A 159 -8.96 -35.47 -2.60
CA GLY A 159 -9.57 -35.32 -3.93
C GLY A 159 -10.21 -33.96 -4.24
N SER A 160 -9.94 -32.90 -3.49
CA SER A 160 -10.38 -31.55 -3.76
C SER A 160 -9.27 -30.75 -4.46
N LEU A 161 -9.66 -29.98 -5.47
CA LEU A 161 -8.77 -29.16 -6.31
C LEU A 161 -7.89 -28.22 -5.45
N SER A 162 -6.58 -28.31 -5.62
CA SER A 162 -5.59 -27.44 -4.97
C SER A 162 -5.85 -25.95 -5.26
N PRO A 163 -5.55 -25.03 -4.33
CA PRO A 163 -5.53 -23.59 -4.60
C PRO A 163 -4.41 -23.28 -5.61
N ILE A 164 -4.77 -23.28 -6.87
CA ILE A 164 -3.83 -23.17 -8.00
C ILE A 164 -3.27 -21.75 -8.10
N VAL A 165 -4.05 -20.74 -7.66
CA VAL A 165 -3.72 -19.32 -7.87
C VAL A 165 -2.58 -18.85 -6.98
N LEU A 166 -2.57 -19.22 -5.70
CA LEU A 166 -1.52 -18.80 -4.74
C LEU A 166 -0.14 -19.37 -5.06
N ASP A 167 -0.08 -20.44 -5.89
CA ASP A 167 1.19 -21.01 -6.33
C ASP A 167 1.73 -20.34 -7.63
N TYR A 168 0.90 -19.60 -8.37
CA TYR A 168 1.24 -19.00 -9.65
C TYR A 168 1.35 -17.47 -9.66
N ILE A 169 0.64 -16.77 -8.77
CA ILE A 169 0.65 -15.32 -8.70
C ILE A 169 1.43 -14.88 -7.46
N MET A 170 2.51 -14.13 -7.65
CA MET A 170 3.42 -13.74 -6.57
C MET A 170 2.85 -12.65 -5.67
N ASP A 171 1.99 -11.77 -6.18
CA ASP A 171 1.42 -10.63 -5.45
C ASP A 171 -0.10 -10.62 -5.49
N SER A 172 -0.72 -11.62 -4.84
CA SER A 172 -2.18 -11.77 -4.79
C SER A 172 -2.80 -11.50 -3.42
N GLU A 173 -2.03 -11.06 -2.44
CA GLU A 173 -2.56 -10.83 -1.08
C GLU A 173 -3.49 -9.62 -1.06
N VAL A 174 -4.71 -9.85 -0.56
CA VAL A 174 -5.66 -8.76 -0.29
C VAL A 174 -5.08 -7.87 0.81
N PRO A 175 -4.97 -6.55 0.58
CA PRO A 175 -4.56 -5.62 1.62
C PRO A 175 -5.46 -5.74 2.86
N LYS A 176 -4.90 -5.62 4.05
CA LYS A 176 -5.69 -5.66 5.27
C LYS A 176 -6.65 -4.46 5.32
N PRO A 177 -7.89 -4.65 5.76
CA PRO A 177 -8.77 -3.50 6.02
C PRO A 177 -8.17 -2.63 7.12
N CYS A 178 -8.62 -1.38 7.20
CA CYS A 178 -8.22 -0.45 8.25
C CYS A 178 -8.41 -1.09 9.63
N ARG A 179 -7.58 -0.68 10.60
CA ARG A 179 -7.58 -1.24 11.96
C ARG A 179 -8.94 -1.11 12.64
N HIS A 180 -9.65 -0.06 12.35
CA HIS A 180 -10.91 0.34 12.98
C HIS A 180 -12.07 0.32 11.98
N PHE A 181 -12.32 -0.84 11.40
CA PHE A 181 -13.48 -1.05 10.53
C PHE A 181 -14.73 -1.28 11.38
N ILE A 182 -15.65 -0.32 11.38
CA ILE A 182 -16.81 -0.25 12.30
C ILE A 182 -18.10 0.01 11.51
N GLY A 183 -19.23 -0.55 11.95
CA GLY A 183 -20.58 -0.14 11.54
C GLY A 183 -21.03 -0.59 10.14
N ARG A 184 -20.42 -1.62 9.57
CA ARG A 184 -20.70 -2.12 8.21
C ARG A 184 -21.06 -3.61 8.14
N ASP A 185 -21.52 -4.19 9.24
CA ASP A 185 -21.83 -5.63 9.28
C ASP A 185 -23.01 -5.98 8.36
N LYS A 186 -24.03 -5.13 8.29
CA LYS A 186 -25.19 -5.31 7.40
C LYS A 186 -24.79 -5.30 5.93
N GLU A 187 -23.95 -4.33 5.55
CA GLU A 187 -23.48 -4.20 4.18
C GLU A 187 -22.55 -5.36 3.78
N LEU A 188 -21.77 -5.92 4.73
CA LEU A 188 -20.99 -7.14 4.48
C LEU A 188 -21.88 -8.36 4.21
N GLU A 189 -22.98 -8.51 4.94
CA GLU A 189 -23.94 -9.60 4.75
C GLU A 189 -24.75 -9.43 3.46
N GLU A 190 -25.16 -8.21 3.15
CA GLU A 190 -25.82 -7.89 1.89
C GLU A 190 -24.90 -8.16 0.69
N LEU A 191 -23.64 -7.71 0.76
CA LEU A 191 -22.64 -7.96 -0.28
C LEU A 191 -22.40 -9.46 -0.48
N TYR A 192 -22.36 -10.25 0.61
CA TYR A 192 -22.26 -11.70 0.52
C TYR A 192 -23.44 -12.30 -0.25
N THR A 193 -24.66 -11.91 0.11
CA THR A 193 -25.88 -12.40 -0.56
C THR A 193 -25.90 -12.05 -2.03
N VAL A 194 -25.57 -10.81 -2.35
CA VAL A 194 -25.56 -10.32 -3.75
C VAL A 194 -24.47 -11.01 -4.57
N LEU A 195 -23.28 -11.30 -4.01
CA LEU A 195 -22.20 -12.02 -4.70
C LEU A 195 -22.53 -13.51 -4.91
N GLU A 196 -23.30 -14.13 -4.01
CA GLU A 196 -23.77 -15.52 -4.21
C GLU A 196 -24.79 -15.62 -5.35
N GLU A 197 -25.63 -14.59 -5.53
CA GLU A 197 -26.63 -14.55 -6.59
C GLU A 197 -26.06 -14.08 -7.93
N ASN A 198 -25.05 -13.21 -7.88
CA ASN A 198 -24.49 -12.54 -9.05
C ASN A 198 -22.97 -12.77 -9.12
N ARG A 199 -22.50 -13.20 -10.28
CA ARG A 199 -21.08 -13.44 -10.49
C ARG A 199 -20.23 -12.17 -10.44
N HIS A 200 -20.79 -11.04 -10.85
CA HIS A 200 -20.13 -9.76 -10.93
C HIS A 200 -20.95 -8.72 -10.18
N VAL A 201 -20.34 -8.03 -9.24
CA VAL A 201 -21.01 -7.00 -8.44
C VAL A 201 -20.15 -5.73 -8.45
N PHE A 202 -20.81 -4.60 -8.72
CA PHE A 202 -20.19 -3.28 -8.65
C PHE A 202 -20.63 -2.60 -7.35
N LEU A 203 -19.75 -2.54 -6.36
CA LEU A 203 -19.94 -1.79 -5.14
C LEU A 203 -19.73 -0.30 -5.45
N CYS A 204 -20.82 0.43 -5.59
CA CYS A 204 -20.78 1.83 -6.00
C CYS A 204 -21.07 2.78 -4.83
N GLY A 205 -20.54 4.00 -4.90
CA GLY A 205 -20.75 5.03 -3.88
C GLY A 205 -19.75 6.18 -4.02
N ILE A 206 -19.99 7.25 -3.26
CA ILE A 206 -19.14 8.44 -3.29
C ILE A 206 -17.71 8.17 -2.82
N ALA A 207 -16.78 9.05 -3.16
CA ALA A 207 -15.40 8.96 -2.66
C ALA A 207 -15.40 9.07 -1.12
N GLY A 208 -14.52 8.33 -0.44
CA GLY A 208 -14.37 8.39 1.03
C GLY A 208 -15.45 7.68 1.83
N ILE A 209 -16.43 7.03 1.22
CA ILE A 209 -17.53 6.32 1.92
C ILE A 209 -17.08 4.96 2.50
N GLY A 210 -15.90 4.44 2.09
CA GLY A 210 -15.34 3.20 2.61
C GLY A 210 -15.50 1.97 1.71
N LYS A 211 -15.70 2.12 0.38
CA LYS A 211 -15.88 0.98 -0.55
C LYS A 211 -14.70 0.01 -0.54
N SER A 212 -13.48 0.53 -0.69
CA SER A 212 -12.26 -0.29 -0.68
C SER A 212 -12.07 -1.00 0.66
N GLU A 213 -12.38 -0.31 1.76
CA GLU A 213 -12.30 -0.91 3.09
C GLU A 213 -13.36 -2.01 3.30
N LEU A 214 -14.58 -1.82 2.76
CA LEU A 214 -15.62 -2.85 2.77
C LEU A 214 -15.19 -4.09 1.97
N ALA A 215 -14.59 -3.89 0.78
CA ALA A 215 -14.09 -4.99 -0.05
C ALA A 215 -12.98 -5.79 0.64
N LYS A 216 -12.03 -5.09 1.29
CA LYS A 216 -10.96 -5.72 2.10
C LYS A 216 -11.52 -6.45 3.32
N ALA A 217 -12.49 -5.84 4.01
CA ALA A 217 -13.15 -6.45 5.17
C ALA A 217 -13.96 -7.68 4.77
N TYR A 218 -14.64 -7.62 3.62
CA TYR A 218 -15.35 -8.75 3.01
C TYR A 218 -14.40 -9.92 2.76
N ALA A 219 -13.31 -9.68 2.06
CA ALA A 219 -12.29 -10.69 1.79
C ALA A 219 -11.75 -11.34 3.07
N LYS A 220 -11.52 -10.55 4.11
CA LYS A 220 -11.06 -11.04 5.43
C LYS A 220 -12.14 -11.88 6.15
N ARG A 221 -13.40 -11.41 6.16
CA ARG A 221 -14.52 -12.07 6.86
C ARG A 221 -14.87 -13.39 6.21
N TYR A 222 -14.91 -13.44 4.89
CA TYR A 222 -15.33 -14.61 4.10
C TYR A 222 -14.17 -15.41 3.50
N ILE A 223 -12.96 -15.24 4.01
CA ILE A 223 -11.75 -15.92 3.50
C ILE A 223 -11.88 -17.45 3.43
N LYS A 224 -12.71 -18.04 4.27
CA LYS A 224 -12.95 -19.49 4.31
C LYS A 224 -13.92 -19.99 3.24
N GLN A 225 -14.66 -19.10 2.62
CA GLN A 225 -15.65 -19.40 1.58
C GLN A 225 -14.97 -19.56 0.22
N TYR A 226 -13.80 -18.94 0.05
CA TYR A 226 -13.06 -18.92 -1.20
C TYR A 226 -11.81 -19.79 -1.10
N THR A 227 -11.52 -20.52 -2.18
CA THR A 227 -10.23 -21.21 -2.35
C THR A 227 -9.12 -20.20 -2.58
N ASN A 228 -9.41 -19.14 -3.34
CA ASN A 228 -8.47 -18.07 -3.66
C ASN A 228 -9.17 -16.71 -3.61
N ILE A 229 -8.44 -15.68 -3.18
CA ILE A 229 -8.87 -14.29 -3.28
C ILE A 229 -7.74 -13.50 -3.92
N LEU A 230 -8.07 -12.80 -5.02
CA LEU A 230 -7.16 -11.94 -5.75
C LEU A 230 -7.57 -10.48 -5.56
N TYR A 231 -6.59 -9.59 -5.44
CA TYR A 231 -6.84 -8.16 -5.34
C TYR A 231 -6.02 -7.44 -6.40
N VAL A 232 -6.70 -6.68 -7.24
CA VAL A 232 -6.11 -5.87 -8.31
C VAL A 232 -6.55 -4.43 -8.08
N GLU A 233 -5.60 -3.52 -7.99
CA GLU A 233 -5.89 -2.09 -7.98
C GLU A 233 -5.92 -1.59 -9.42
N TYR A 234 -7.05 -1.00 -9.82
CA TYR A 234 -7.24 -0.48 -11.16
C TYR A 234 -6.41 0.78 -11.38
N THR A 235 -5.57 0.78 -12.42
CA THR A 235 -4.66 1.90 -12.74
C THR A 235 -5.08 2.72 -13.97
N GLY A 236 -6.26 2.42 -14.55
CA GLY A 236 -6.77 3.11 -15.74
C GLY A 236 -6.93 2.19 -16.96
N ASN A 237 -6.39 0.97 -16.93
CA ASN A 237 -6.45 0.02 -18.03
C ASN A 237 -6.40 -1.42 -17.55
N LEU A 238 -7.54 -2.14 -17.58
CA LEU A 238 -7.65 -3.54 -17.14
C LEU A 238 -6.72 -4.48 -17.92
N HIS A 239 -6.49 -4.23 -19.20
CA HIS A 239 -5.57 -5.04 -19.99
C HIS A 239 -4.16 -4.96 -19.41
N GLN A 240 -3.71 -3.74 -19.10
CA GLN A 240 -2.39 -3.51 -18.52
C GLN A 240 -2.30 -4.07 -17.10
N ASP A 241 -3.32 -3.82 -16.27
CA ASP A 241 -3.35 -4.32 -14.89
C ASP A 241 -3.23 -5.85 -14.83
N ILE A 242 -3.87 -6.57 -15.77
CA ILE A 242 -3.76 -8.02 -15.88
C ILE A 242 -2.39 -8.45 -16.42
N THR A 243 -1.83 -7.70 -17.38
CA THR A 243 -0.50 -7.99 -17.94
C THR A 243 0.59 -7.83 -16.88
N ASP A 244 0.41 -6.84 -15.99
CA ASP A 244 1.39 -6.48 -14.95
C ASP A 244 1.26 -7.33 -13.67
N MET A 245 0.31 -8.27 -13.61
CA MET A 245 0.29 -9.23 -12.51
C MET A 245 1.55 -10.10 -12.55
N ASP A 246 2.20 -10.28 -11.40
CA ASP A 246 3.41 -11.10 -11.31
C ASP A 246 3.07 -12.59 -11.22
N PHE A 247 3.37 -13.34 -12.27
CA PHE A 247 3.27 -14.79 -12.28
C PHE A 247 4.65 -15.44 -12.13
N ILE A 248 4.72 -16.53 -11.36
CA ILE A 248 5.98 -17.25 -11.07
C ILE A 248 6.67 -17.76 -12.34
N ASP A 249 5.88 -18.08 -13.36
CA ASP A 249 6.36 -18.63 -14.64
C ASP A 249 6.55 -17.57 -15.74
N ASP A 250 6.49 -16.28 -15.36
CA ASP A 250 6.83 -15.19 -16.28
C ASP A 250 8.31 -15.23 -16.63
N LEU A 251 8.59 -15.33 -17.92
CA LEU A 251 9.95 -15.27 -18.43
C LEU A 251 10.34 -13.80 -18.69
N PRO A 252 11.57 -13.40 -18.32
CA PRO A 252 12.04 -12.03 -18.55
C PRO A 252 11.98 -11.58 -20.01
N GLU A 253 12.11 -12.56 -20.94
CA GLU A 253 12.08 -12.30 -22.38
C GLU A 253 10.67 -12.31 -22.98
N SER A 254 9.63 -12.61 -22.17
CA SER A 254 8.25 -12.63 -22.67
C SER A 254 7.80 -11.24 -23.09
N THR A 255 7.24 -11.15 -24.28
CA THR A 255 6.58 -9.94 -24.74
C THR A 255 5.34 -9.64 -23.89
N GLU A 256 4.95 -8.38 -23.82
CA GLU A 256 3.75 -7.95 -23.10
C GLU A 256 2.50 -8.71 -23.59
N GLN A 257 2.38 -8.92 -24.89
CA GLN A 257 1.28 -9.67 -25.50
C GLN A 257 1.26 -11.14 -25.07
N GLU A 258 2.41 -11.81 -24.96
CA GLU A 258 2.52 -13.20 -24.50
C GLU A 258 2.17 -13.30 -23.02
N ARG A 259 2.66 -12.38 -22.19
CA ARG A 259 2.30 -12.29 -20.76
C ARG A 259 0.80 -12.13 -20.60
N PHE A 260 0.21 -11.15 -21.27
CA PHE A 260 -1.22 -10.92 -21.25
C PHE A 260 -2.03 -12.17 -21.64
N GLN A 261 -1.70 -12.84 -22.76
CA GLN A 261 -2.43 -14.02 -23.21
C GLN A 261 -2.36 -15.17 -22.19
N ARG A 262 -1.22 -15.35 -21.54
CA ARG A 262 -1.03 -16.36 -20.49
C ARG A 262 -1.84 -16.03 -19.25
N HIS A 263 -1.73 -14.81 -18.72
CA HIS A 263 -2.46 -14.35 -17.55
C HIS A 263 -3.97 -14.41 -17.75
N ASN A 264 -4.45 -13.88 -18.87
CA ASN A 264 -5.87 -13.91 -19.22
C ASN A 264 -6.42 -15.35 -19.37
N ARG A 265 -5.65 -16.27 -19.98
CA ARG A 265 -6.03 -17.68 -20.06
C ARG A 265 -6.14 -18.31 -18.68
N PHE A 266 -5.20 -18.02 -17.80
CA PHE A 266 -5.21 -18.51 -16.44
C PHE A 266 -6.43 -17.97 -15.66
N LEU A 267 -6.66 -16.65 -15.66
CA LEU A 267 -7.80 -16.03 -14.98
C LEU A 267 -9.15 -16.57 -15.48
N ARG A 268 -9.26 -16.84 -16.78
CA ARG A 268 -10.46 -17.50 -17.37
C ARG A 268 -10.68 -18.93 -16.88
N SER A 269 -9.64 -19.62 -16.42
CA SER A 269 -9.75 -21.00 -15.92
C SER A 269 -10.27 -21.07 -14.48
N LEU A 270 -10.22 -19.97 -13.72
CA LEU A 270 -10.69 -19.87 -12.35
C LEU A 270 -12.21 -20.04 -12.27
N LYS A 271 -12.67 -20.62 -11.16
CA LYS A 271 -14.08 -20.94 -10.92
C LYS A 271 -14.70 -20.04 -9.87
N SER A 272 -15.97 -20.26 -9.56
CA SER A 272 -16.75 -19.49 -8.58
C SER A 272 -16.24 -19.62 -7.12
N ASP A 273 -15.34 -20.55 -6.85
CA ASP A 273 -14.63 -20.65 -5.57
C ASP A 273 -13.46 -19.66 -5.43
N THR A 274 -13.29 -18.80 -6.42
CA THR A 274 -12.30 -17.72 -6.42
C THR A 274 -13.00 -16.37 -6.48
N LEU A 275 -12.56 -15.43 -5.64
CA LEU A 275 -12.98 -14.04 -5.65
C LEU A 275 -11.85 -13.18 -6.26
N LEU A 276 -12.18 -12.40 -7.28
CA LEU A 276 -11.33 -11.35 -7.83
C LEU A 276 -11.90 -9.99 -7.41
N ILE A 277 -11.13 -9.21 -6.66
CA ILE A 277 -11.47 -7.84 -6.30
C ILE A 277 -10.71 -6.90 -7.23
N ILE A 278 -11.44 -6.04 -7.92
CA ILE A 278 -10.89 -4.97 -8.76
C ILE A 278 -11.27 -3.64 -8.08
N ASP A 279 -10.30 -3.08 -7.37
CA ASP A 279 -10.53 -1.87 -6.58
C ASP A 279 -10.31 -0.61 -7.39
N ASN A 280 -11.09 0.44 -7.08
CA ASN A 280 -10.99 1.77 -7.67
C ASN A 280 -11.31 1.85 -9.18
N PHE A 281 -12.20 0.99 -9.68
CA PHE A 281 -12.66 0.99 -11.08
C PHE A 281 -13.59 2.18 -11.35
N ASN A 282 -13.03 3.36 -11.60
CA ASN A 282 -13.77 4.63 -11.67
C ASN A 282 -14.02 5.12 -13.11
N VAL A 283 -14.14 4.22 -14.07
CA VAL A 283 -14.42 4.52 -15.48
C VAL A 283 -15.76 3.97 -15.90
N THR A 284 -16.27 4.47 -17.02
CA THR A 284 -17.45 3.92 -17.67
C THR A 284 -17.10 2.71 -18.52
N THR A 285 -18.08 1.85 -18.82
CA THR A 285 -17.91 0.65 -19.66
C THR A 285 -17.38 0.97 -21.06
N THR A 286 -17.62 2.17 -21.56
CA THR A 286 -17.14 2.63 -22.87
C THR A 286 -15.68 3.10 -22.83
N GLN A 287 -15.14 3.44 -21.66
CA GLN A 287 -13.77 3.93 -21.50
C GLN A 287 -12.75 2.79 -21.36
N ASP A 288 -13.13 1.66 -20.76
CA ASP A 288 -12.28 0.46 -20.72
C ASP A 288 -12.95 -0.69 -21.46
N SER A 289 -12.57 -0.86 -22.74
CA SER A 289 -13.10 -1.92 -23.61
C SER A 289 -12.81 -3.32 -23.10
N PHE A 290 -11.81 -3.47 -22.22
CA PHE A 290 -11.40 -4.76 -21.69
C PHE A 290 -12.32 -5.28 -20.59
N LEU A 291 -13.15 -4.43 -19.99
CA LEU A 291 -14.17 -4.86 -19.03
C LEU A 291 -15.03 -6.01 -19.60
N SER A 292 -15.41 -5.93 -20.88
CA SER A 292 -16.18 -6.99 -21.55
C SER A 292 -15.51 -8.36 -21.58
N VAL A 293 -14.19 -8.40 -21.46
CA VAL A 293 -13.38 -9.64 -21.38
C VAL A 293 -13.32 -10.15 -19.94
N VAL A 294 -13.11 -9.26 -18.97
CA VAL A 294 -13.05 -9.60 -17.53
C VAL A 294 -14.40 -10.15 -17.06
N LEU A 295 -15.51 -9.58 -17.50
CA LEU A 295 -16.86 -10.07 -17.19
C LEU A 295 -17.18 -11.49 -17.73
N LYS A 296 -16.32 -12.05 -18.61
CA LYS A 296 -16.42 -13.44 -19.07
C LYS A 296 -15.67 -14.43 -18.18
N TYR A 297 -14.95 -13.96 -17.16
CA TYR A 297 -14.31 -14.86 -16.21
C TYR A 297 -15.36 -15.63 -15.41
N ARG A 298 -15.01 -16.84 -14.98
CA ARG A 298 -15.93 -17.74 -14.26
C ARG A 298 -15.88 -17.58 -12.75
N CYS A 299 -14.89 -16.85 -12.24
CA CYS A 299 -14.78 -16.50 -10.83
C CYS A 299 -15.80 -15.43 -10.44
N GLN A 300 -16.02 -15.24 -9.13
CA GLN A 300 -16.76 -14.11 -8.63
C GLN A 300 -15.89 -12.85 -8.72
N ILE A 301 -16.48 -11.72 -9.13
CA ILE A 301 -15.74 -10.47 -9.29
C ILE A 301 -16.47 -9.35 -8.54
N LEU A 302 -15.72 -8.69 -7.65
CA LEU A 302 -16.18 -7.51 -6.92
C LEU A 302 -15.41 -6.29 -7.43
N PHE A 303 -16.13 -5.36 -8.05
CA PHE A 303 -15.57 -4.06 -8.41
C PHE A 303 -15.93 -3.03 -7.34
N THR A 304 -15.01 -2.14 -6.98
CA THR A 304 -15.36 -0.91 -6.27
C THR A 304 -15.29 0.27 -7.24
N THR A 305 -16.33 1.09 -7.27
CA THR A 305 -16.42 2.19 -8.25
C THR A 305 -17.18 3.39 -7.69
N ARG A 306 -16.95 4.55 -8.28
CA ARG A 306 -17.79 5.76 -8.07
C ARG A 306 -18.86 5.91 -9.15
N SER A 307 -18.69 5.20 -10.26
CA SER A 307 -19.59 5.29 -11.41
C SER A 307 -20.82 4.43 -11.17
N LYS A 308 -21.99 4.94 -11.57
CA LYS A 308 -23.19 4.11 -11.69
C LYS A 308 -23.13 3.38 -13.03
N LEU A 309 -23.23 2.08 -12.96
CA LEU A 309 -23.21 1.19 -14.12
C LEU A 309 -24.55 0.45 -14.18
N ASP A 310 -25.60 1.15 -14.66
CA ASP A 310 -26.99 0.68 -14.62
C ASP A 310 -27.23 -0.63 -15.39
N GLU A 311 -26.31 -1.02 -16.27
CA GLU A 311 -26.38 -2.27 -17.04
C GLU A 311 -25.92 -3.52 -16.25
N TYR A 312 -25.36 -3.33 -15.04
CA TYR A 312 -24.78 -4.42 -14.24
C TYR A 312 -25.39 -4.47 -12.84
N CYS A 313 -25.14 -5.57 -12.13
CA CYS A 313 -25.52 -5.68 -10.73
C CYS A 313 -24.70 -4.69 -9.89
N THR A 314 -25.36 -3.64 -9.41
CA THR A 314 -24.76 -2.59 -8.58
C THR A 314 -25.29 -2.66 -7.16
N LEU A 315 -24.38 -2.61 -6.18
CA LEU A 315 -24.70 -2.48 -4.77
C LEU A 315 -24.27 -1.07 -4.30
N PRO A 316 -25.22 -0.16 -4.00
CA PRO A 316 -24.89 1.18 -3.56
C PRO A 316 -24.48 1.20 -2.08
N LEU A 317 -23.25 1.62 -1.79
CA LEU A 317 -22.78 1.87 -0.43
C LEU A 317 -23.15 3.30 -0.03
N LYS A 318 -23.97 3.43 1.03
CA LYS A 318 -24.40 4.69 1.60
C LYS A 318 -23.61 5.02 2.87
N GLU A 319 -23.89 6.19 3.43
CA GLU A 319 -23.37 6.61 4.72
C GLU A 319 -23.78 5.62 5.83
N ILE A 320 -22.97 5.57 6.90
CA ILE A 320 -23.32 4.77 8.09
C ILE A 320 -24.50 5.45 8.79
N GLU A 321 -25.62 4.74 8.93
CA GLU A 321 -26.81 5.26 9.59
C GLU A 321 -26.74 5.16 11.12
N ASP A 322 -25.93 4.24 11.65
CA ASP A 322 -25.77 4.02 13.09
C ASP A 322 -24.87 5.09 13.72
N MET A 323 -25.48 6.04 14.42
CA MET A 323 -24.78 7.10 15.14
C MET A 323 -23.82 6.55 16.20
N ASN A 324 -24.15 5.43 16.87
CA ASN A 324 -23.24 4.84 17.85
C ASN A 324 -21.97 4.29 17.18
N ALA A 325 -22.11 3.69 16.01
CA ALA A 325 -20.96 3.21 15.24
C ALA A 325 -20.07 4.37 14.79
N LEU A 326 -20.64 5.49 14.32
CA LEU A 326 -19.91 6.69 13.95
C LEU A 326 -19.26 7.38 15.16
N PHE A 327 -19.95 7.40 16.30
CA PHE A 327 -19.38 7.89 17.54
C PHE A 327 -18.20 7.00 18.01
N GLN A 328 -18.32 5.69 17.92
CA GLN A 328 -17.20 4.78 18.21
C GLN A 328 -16.02 5.05 17.26
N LEU A 329 -16.27 5.26 15.96
CA LEU A 329 -15.22 5.62 15.01
C LEU A 329 -14.54 6.92 15.41
N THR A 330 -15.31 7.94 15.83
CA THR A 330 -14.77 9.21 16.30
C THR A 330 -13.91 9.01 17.57
N SER A 331 -14.38 8.22 18.52
CA SER A 331 -13.67 7.95 19.79
C SER A 331 -12.35 7.20 19.61
N VAL A 332 -12.17 6.53 18.49
CA VAL A 332 -10.87 5.90 18.13
C VAL A 332 -9.80 6.95 17.86
N PHE A 333 -10.19 8.09 17.27
CA PHE A 333 -9.27 9.15 16.83
C PHE A 333 -9.30 10.38 17.72
N TYR A 334 -10.30 10.53 18.59
CA TYR A 334 -10.45 11.63 19.53
C TYR A 334 -10.69 11.11 20.93
N SER A 335 -9.68 11.24 21.79
CA SER A 335 -9.65 10.68 23.15
C SER A 335 -10.69 11.29 24.09
N GLU A 336 -11.07 12.55 23.89
CA GLU A 336 -12.05 13.28 24.71
C GLU A 336 -13.49 13.21 24.15
N ALA A 337 -13.77 12.33 23.18
CA ALA A 337 -15.07 12.26 22.51
C ALA A 337 -16.23 12.10 23.50
N ASP A 338 -16.09 11.25 24.52
CA ASP A 338 -17.13 11.02 25.53
C ASP A 338 -17.43 12.26 26.36
N THR A 339 -16.44 13.10 26.64
CA THR A 339 -16.61 14.36 27.38
C THR A 339 -17.47 15.35 26.60
N TYR A 340 -17.31 15.38 25.28
CA TYR A 340 -18.01 16.30 24.38
C TYR A 340 -19.06 15.59 23.52
N ARG A 341 -19.62 14.48 23.98
CA ARG A 341 -20.47 13.59 23.19
C ARG A 341 -21.55 14.32 22.40
N ALA A 342 -22.32 15.19 23.03
CA ALA A 342 -23.42 15.89 22.39
C ALA A 342 -22.96 16.82 21.24
N THR A 343 -21.78 17.45 21.40
CA THR A 343 -21.20 18.31 20.36
C THR A 343 -20.59 17.47 19.24
N VAL A 344 -19.94 16.36 19.58
CA VAL A 344 -19.38 15.40 18.61
C VAL A 344 -20.48 14.77 17.75
N GLU A 345 -21.59 14.33 18.33
CA GLU A 345 -22.74 13.82 17.57
C GLU A 345 -23.30 14.86 16.58
N LYS A 346 -23.38 16.13 16.99
CA LYS A 346 -23.77 17.23 16.08
C LYS A 346 -22.74 17.48 14.97
N ILE A 347 -21.45 17.32 15.25
CA ILE A 347 -20.42 17.42 14.21
C ILE A 347 -20.61 16.29 13.20
N ILE A 348 -20.82 15.04 13.65
CA ILE A 348 -21.10 13.87 12.78
C ILE A 348 -22.31 14.12 11.90
N GLU A 349 -23.41 14.63 12.46
CA GLU A 349 -24.62 15.01 11.70
C GLU A 349 -24.34 16.12 10.68
N THR A 350 -23.57 17.15 11.09
CA THR A 350 -23.25 18.29 10.21
C THR A 350 -22.45 17.86 9.01
N VAL A 351 -21.49 16.93 9.16
CA VAL A 351 -20.73 16.34 8.04
C VAL A 351 -21.47 15.18 7.35
N HIS A 352 -22.77 15.03 7.61
CA HIS A 352 -23.68 14.05 6.98
C HIS A 352 -23.19 12.61 7.12
N SER A 353 -22.63 12.23 8.26
CA SER A 353 -22.15 10.86 8.52
C SER A 353 -21.11 10.34 7.52
N HIS A 354 -20.45 11.25 6.77
CA HIS A 354 -19.44 10.86 5.79
C HIS A 354 -18.16 10.41 6.48
N THR A 355 -17.80 9.13 6.34
CA THR A 355 -16.74 8.46 7.11
C THR A 355 -15.40 9.19 7.09
N LEU A 356 -14.94 9.64 5.91
CA LEU A 356 -13.69 10.40 5.81
C LEU A 356 -13.76 11.74 6.54
N ALA A 357 -14.90 12.46 6.42
CA ALA A 357 -15.07 13.74 7.11
C ALA A 357 -15.13 13.57 8.64
N VAL A 358 -15.77 12.51 9.12
CA VAL A 358 -15.80 12.15 10.54
C VAL A 358 -14.40 11.85 11.06
N GLU A 359 -13.59 11.07 10.33
CA GLU A 359 -12.21 10.76 10.70
C GLU A 359 -11.33 12.02 10.74
N LEU A 360 -11.41 12.87 9.71
CA LEU A 360 -10.65 14.13 9.66
C LEU A 360 -11.05 15.08 10.80
N ALA A 361 -12.35 15.20 11.08
CA ALA A 361 -12.84 16.01 12.19
C ALA A 361 -12.30 15.50 13.54
N ALA A 362 -12.33 14.18 13.77
CA ALA A 362 -11.83 13.58 14.99
C ALA A 362 -10.32 13.82 15.20
N LYS A 363 -9.51 13.62 14.15
CA LYS A 363 -8.07 13.90 14.18
C LYS A 363 -7.75 15.39 14.42
N LEU A 364 -8.55 16.27 13.82
CA LEU A 364 -8.40 17.72 14.01
C LEU A 364 -8.67 18.12 15.46
N LEU A 365 -9.66 17.48 16.11
CA LEU A 365 -9.95 17.69 17.52
C LEU A 365 -8.83 17.12 18.42
N GLU A 366 -8.35 15.92 18.16
CA GLU A 366 -7.25 15.30 18.93
C GLU A 366 -5.97 16.13 18.89
N ASN A 367 -5.64 16.70 17.73
CA ASN A 367 -4.47 17.56 17.57
C ASN A 367 -4.63 18.95 18.22
N GLY A 368 -5.78 19.23 18.86
CA GLY A 368 -6.02 20.49 19.56
C GLY A 368 -6.10 21.74 18.65
N ILE A 369 -6.25 21.55 17.34
CA ILE A 369 -6.34 22.64 16.36
C ILE A 369 -7.64 23.43 16.54
N SER A 370 -8.69 22.76 17.02
CA SER A 370 -9.99 23.38 17.29
C SER A 370 -10.66 22.68 18.48
N THR A 371 -11.44 23.44 19.25
CA THR A 371 -12.36 22.81 20.21
C THR A 371 -13.60 22.27 19.51
N PRO A 372 -14.33 21.29 20.08
CA PRO A 372 -15.54 20.76 19.47
C PRO A 372 -16.58 21.83 19.11
N ASP A 373 -16.80 22.82 19.99
CA ASP A 373 -17.77 23.88 19.73
C ASP A 373 -17.31 24.87 18.65
N GLN A 374 -16.01 25.17 18.60
CA GLN A 374 -15.45 25.98 17.51
C GLN A 374 -15.57 25.27 16.16
N LEU A 375 -15.25 23.99 16.11
CA LEU A 375 -15.36 23.18 14.89
C LEU A 375 -16.80 23.11 14.40
N LEU A 376 -17.75 22.82 15.31
CA LEU A 376 -19.18 22.78 14.98
C LEU A 376 -19.66 24.11 14.41
N THR A 377 -19.30 25.24 15.06
CA THR A 377 -19.67 26.57 14.62
C THR A 377 -19.15 26.86 13.20
N ARG A 378 -17.89 26.53 12.92
CA ARG A 378 -17.29 26.74 11.59
C ARG A 378 -17.97 25.91 10.51
N LEU A 379 -18.18 24.60 10.76
CA LEU A 379 -18.89 23.73 9.82
C LEU A 379 -20.31 24.22 9.52
N GLN A 380 -21.00 24.82 10.50
CA GLN A 380 -22.35 25.37 10.32
C GLN A 380 -22.36 26.70 9.56
N VAL A 381 -21.40 27.59 9.83
CA VAL A 381 -21.30 28.90 9.17
C VAL A 381 -20.96 28.76 7.69
N GLU A 382 -20.02 27.89 7.35
CA GLU A 382 -19.61 27.70 5.96
C GLU A 382 -20.69 26.98 5.12
N LYS A 383 -21.49 26.10 5.72
CA LYS A 383 -22.68 25.55 5.09
C LYS A 383 -23.64 26.65 4.57
N ALA A 384 -23.68 27.81 5.24
CA ALA A 384 -24.53 28.94 4.85
C ALA A 384 -23.91 29.78 3.71
N SER A 385 -22.57 29.85 3.60
CA SER A 385 -21.88 30.70 2.62
C SER A 385 -21.74 30.05 1.23
N PHE A 386 -21.62 28.72 1.15
CA PHE A 386 -21.49 27.99 -0.12
C PHE A 386 -22.78 27.87 -0.95
N HIS A 387 -23.89 28.37 -0.46
CA HIS A 387 -25.17 28.29 -1.21
C HIS A 387 -25.25 29.17 -2.46
N ASN A 388 -24.34 30.11 -2.70
CA ASN A 388 -24.53 31.13 -3.73
C ASN A 388 -23.58 31.17 -4.93
N GLU A 389 -22.37 30.62 -4.90
CA GLU A 389 -21.41 30.87 -5.98
C GLU A 389 -20.74 29.66 -6.65
N ASP A 390 -20.65 28.50 -6.03
CA ASP A 390 -19.88 27.37 -6.58
C ASP A 390 -20.69 26.26 -7.26
N LYS A 391 -21.92 26.52 -7.64
CA LYS A 391 -22.78 25.55 -8.35
C LYS A 391 -22.30 25.14 -9.75
N ILE A 392 -21.21 25.70 -10.26
CA ILE A 392 -20.95 25.68 -11.71
C ILE A 392 -19.99 24.58 -12.18
N LYS A 393 -19.26 23.88 -11.34
CA LYS A 393 -18.24 22.93 -11.83
C LYS A 393 -18.26 21.49 -11.31
N ILE A 394 -19.16 21.11 -10.45
CA ILE A 394 -19.25 19.74 -9.92
C ILE A 394 -20.38 18.93 -10.60
N ILE A 395 -20.75 19.28 -11.81
CA ILE A 395 -21.71 18.53 -12.63
C ILE A 395 -20.94 17.54 -13.54
N LYS A 396 -20.09 16.68 -12.99
CA LYS A 396 -19.63 15.52 -13.78
C LYS A 396 -20.31 14.21 -13.42
N ASP A 397 -20.99 14.11 -12.27
CA ASP A 397 -21.63 12.87 -11.82
C ASP A 397 -23.08 13.01 -11.33
N GLY A 398 -23.77 14.11 -11.63
CA GLY A 398 -25.23 14.20 -11.50
C GLY A 398 -25.84 14.15 -10.10
N GLN A 399 -25.12 14.37 -9.00
CA GLN A 399 -25.69 14.37 -7.65
C GLN A 399 -25.35 15.63 -6.86
N SER A 400 -26.39 16.31 -6.35
CA SER A 400 -26.27 17.49 -5.44
C SER A 400 -25.62 17.17 -4.08
N SER A 401 -25.55 15.91 -3.67
CA SER A 401 -24.91 15.45 -2.44
C SER A 401 -23.37 15.59 -2.47
N LYS A 402 -22.73 15.46 -3.63
CA LYS A 402 -21.26 15.58 -3.74
C LYS A 402 -20.74 16.98 -3.35
N ALA A 403 -21.46 18.04 -3.71
CA ALA A 403 -21.07 19.41 -3.38
C ALA A 403 -20.98 19.66 -1.85
N THR A 404 -21.89 19.05 -1.10
CA THR A 404 -21.94 19.24 0.37
C THR A 404 -20.77 18.54 1.08
N TYR A 405 -20.43 17.30 0.69
CA TYR A 405 -19.30 16.58 1.29
C TYR A 405 -17.96 17.23 0.96
N TYR A 406 -17.81 17.69 -0.29
CA TYR A 406 -16.61 18.41 -0.70
C TYR A 406 -16.40 19.67 0.15
N SER A 407 -17.45 20.48 0.37
CA SER A 407 -17.36 21.69 1.16
C SER A 407 -16.95 21.40 2.63
N HIS A 408 -17.49 20.35 3.25
CA HIS A 408 -17.11 19.99 4.61
C HIS A 408 -15.66 19.51 4.71
N ILE A 409 -15.20 18.69 3.77
CA ILE A 409 -13.81 18.25 3.76
C ILE A 409 -12.88 19.41 3.44
N HIS A 410 -13.28 20.31 2.53
CA HIS A 410 -12.54 21.54 2.27
C HIS A 410 -12.42 22.42 3.52
N THR A 411 -13.53 22.59 4.27
CA THR A 411 -13.52 23.30 5.55
C THR A 411 -12.55 22.67 6.54
N LEU A 412 -12.62 21.35 6.72
CA LEU A 412 -11.71 20.62 7.60
C LEU A 412 -10.25 20.78 7.16
N PHE A 413 -9.99 20.74 5.87
CA PHE A 413 -8.66 20.96 5.30
C PHE A 413 -8.15 22.38 5.57
N SER A 414 -8.99 23.40 5.37
CA SER A 414 -8.61 24.81 5.57
C SER A 414 -8.33 25.18 7.03
N LEU A 415 -8.81 24.36 7.99
CA LEU A 415 -8.53 24.55 9.41
C LEU A 415 -7.12 24.14 9.80
N TYR A 416 -6.47 23.27 9.04
CA TYR A 416 -5.08 22.93 9.24
C TYR A 416 -4.19 24.04 8.68
N THR A 417 -3.40 24.63 9.56
CA THR A 417 -2.37 25.61 9.15
C THR A 417 -1.14 24.82 8.70
N LEU A 418 -1.14 24.41 7.45
CA LEU A 418 0.02 23.74 6.87
C LEU A 418 1.20 24.70 6.75
N SER A 419 2.40 24.24 7.09
CA SER A 419 3.64 24.96 6.81
C SER A 419 3.82 25.15 5.29
N LEU A 420 4.64 26.09 4.87
CA LEU A 420 4.94 26.25 3.44
C LEU A 420 5.53 24.98 2.84
N GLU A 421 6.38 24.28 3.59
CA GLU A 421 6.97 23.01 3.18
C GLU A 421 5.89 21.91 3.04
N GLN A 422 4.97 21.80 3.98
CA GLN A 422 3.83 20.87 3.89
C GLN A 422 2.91 21.19 2.71
N GLN A 423 2.65 22.47 2.45
CA GLN A 423 1.87 22.89 1.27
C GLN A 423 2.56 22.49 -0.04
N ASP A 424 3.88 22.62 -0.13
CA ASP A 424 4.65 22.23 -1.31
C ASP A 424 4.72 20.69 -1.46
N ILE A 425 4.86 19.97 -0.37
CA ILE A 425 4.74 18.50 -0.35
C ILE A 425 3.37 18.06 -0.89
N MET A 426 2.28 18.60 -0.33
CA MET A 426 0.91 18.28 -0.76
C MET A 426 0.67 18.65 -2.24
N CYS A 427 1.17 19.80 -2.68
CA CYS A 427 1.09 20.27 -4.05
C CYS A 427 1.70 19.25 -5.03
N ASN A 428 2.89 18.75 -4.72
CA ASN A 428 3.59 17.77 -5.54
C ASN A 428 2.98 16.36 -5.43
N MET A 429 2.39 16.02 -4.28
CA MET A 429 1.67 14.74 -4.11
C MET A 429 0.43 14.60 -4.97
N CYS A 430 -0.13 15.70 -5.48
CA CYS A 430 -1.27 15.67 -6.39
C CYS A 430 -1.01 14.89 -7.69
N PHE A 431 0.25 14.73 -8.06
CA PHE A 431 0.64 14.00 -9.26
C PHE A 431 0.89 12.51 -9.02
N LEU A 432 0.92 12.06 -7.75
CA LEU A 432 1.16 10.66 -7.45
C LEU A 432 -0.01 9.78 -7.92
N PRO A 433 0.26 8.56 -8.40
CA PRO A 433 -0.80 7.60 -8.71
C PRO A 433 -1.58 7.22 -7.44
N SER A 434 -2.83 6.78 -7.61
CA SER A 434 -3.66 6.30 -6.49
C SER A 434 -3.05 5.10 -5.76
N THR A 435 -2.30 4.27 -6.47
CA THR A 435 -1.50 3.15 -5.93
C THR A 435 -0.39 3.61 -5.00
N GLY A 436 -0.07 4.89 -5.03
CA GLY A 436 0.95 5.51 -4.20
C GLY A 436 2.38 5.16 -4.61
N ILE A 437 3.30 5.88 -4.02
CA ILE A 437 4.75 5.66 -4.16
C ILE A 437 5.39 5.58 -2.78
N SER A 438 6.57 4.95 -2.67
CA SER A 438 7.31 4.94 -1.40
C SER A 438 7.58 6.37 -0.90
N ALA A 439 7.31 6.62 0.40
CA ALA A 439 7.58 7.91 1.01
C ALA A 439 9.05 8.35 0.86
N ARG A 440 9.98 7.41 0.94
CA ARG A 440 11.42 7.67 0.74
C ARG A 440 11.74 8.08 -0.72
N ILE A 441 11.13 7.41 -1.70
CA ILE A 441 11.30 7.75 -3.13
C ILE A 441 10.76 9.16 -3.37
N PHE A 442 9.56 9.45 -2.89
CA PHE A 442 8.95 10.75 -3.05
C PHE A 442 9.76 11.87 -2.36
N ALA A 443 10.25 11.61 -1.13
CA ALA A 443 11.13 12.55 -0.44
C ALA A 443 12.42 12.86 -1.23
N LYS A 444 13.01 11.85 -1.88
CA LYS A 444 14.17 12.05 -2.77
C LYS A 444 13.81 12.89 -4.00
N TRP A 445 12.64 12.66 -4.60
CA TRP A 445 12.19 13.48 -5.74
C TRP A 445 12.04 14.95 -5.39
N LEU A 446 11.71 15.25 -4.12
CA LEU A 446 11.57 16.61 -3.62
C LEU A 446 12.83 17.11 -2.89
N GLU A 447 13.91 16.32 -2.85
CA GLU A 447 15.16 16.65 -2.14
C GLU A 447 14.92 16.96 -0.64
N LEU A 448 13.90 16.31 -0.02
CA LEU A 448 13.59 16.55 1.38
C LEU A 448 14.69 15.95 2.29
N PRO A 449 15.14 16.70 3.29
CA PRO A 449 16.19 16.24 4.20
C PRO A 449 15.70 15.13 5.14
N THR A 450 14.41 15.10 5.46
CA THR A 450 13.77 14.14 6.39
C THR A 450 12.37 13.78 5.92
N LEU A 451 11.78 12.74 6.55
CA LEU A 451 10.39 12.36 6.34
C LEU A 451 9.41 13.01 7.34
N ASN A 452 9.88 13.89 8.22
CA ASN A 452 9.06 14.41 9.32
C ASN A 452 7.78 15.07 8.82
N GLU A 453 7.87 15.98 7.85
CA GLU A 453 6.71 16.69 7.30
C GLU A 453 5.71 15.72 6.63
N ILE A 454 6.21 14.67 5.97
CA ILE A 454 5.35 13.63 5.39
C ILE A 454 4.67 12.83 6.51
N ASN A 455 5.37 12.50 7.58
CA ASN A 455 4.81 11.77 8.72
C ASN A 455 3.73 12.60 9.42
N ASP A 456 3.96 13.90 9.61
CA ASP A 456 2.96 14.81 10.18
C ASP A 456 1.69 14.85 9.31
N LEU A 457 1.84 14.89 7.99
CA LEU A 457 0.72 14.82 7.05
C LEU A 457 -0.02 13.48 7.08
N ILE A 458 0.67 12.38 7.40
CA ILE A 458 0.04 11.07 7.62
C ILE A 458 -0.75 11.08 8.94
N GLU A 459 -0.19 11.62 10.02
CA GLU A 459 -0.84 11.71 11.32
C GLU A 459 -2.11 12.56 11.27
N THR A 460 -2.08 13.67 10.54
CA THR A 460 -3.26 14.50 10.31
C THR A 460 -4.34 13.83 9.46
N GLY A 461 -3.99 12.76 8.72
CA GLY A 461 -4.91 12.02 7.87
C GLY A 461 -5.05 12.56 6.46
N PHE A 462 -4.28 13.58 6.07
CA PHE A 462 -4.28 14.08 4.69
C PHE A 462 -3.58 13.14 3.73
N VAL A 463 -2.47 12.54 4.18
CA VAL A 463 -1.72 11.55 3.43
C VAL A 463 -2.13 10.15 3.88
N GLN A 464 -2.54 9.33 2.94
CA GLN A 464 -2.81 7.92 3.17
C GLN A 464 -1.51 7.13 3.06
N THR A 465 -1.36 6.14 3.94
CA THR A 465 -0.25 5.19 3.86
C THR A 465 -0.77 3.77 3.80
N THR A 466 -0.11 2.96 3.01
CA THR A 466 -0.39 1.53 2.92
C THR A 466 0.56 0.74 3.81
N THR A 467 0.26 -0.54 4.01
CA THR A 467 1.18 -1.48 4.67
C THR A 467 2.53 -1.62 3.95
N ARG A 468 2.61 -1.20 2.69
CA ARG A 468 3.84 -1.17 1.88
C ARG A 468 4.64 0.12 2.05
N ARG A 469 4.27 0.98 3.02
CA ARG A 469 4.85 2.33 3.22
C ARG A 469 4.76 3.22 1.97
N THR A 470 3.82 2.94 1.06
CA THR A 470 3.50 3.85 -0.02
C THR A 470 2.57 4.94 0.48
N ILE A 471 2.76 6.14 -0.04
CA ILE A 471 1.96 7.32 0.27
C ILE A 471 1.16 7.76 -0.94
N SER A 472 -0.06 8.20 -0.71
CA SER A 472 -0.93 8.79 -1.74
C SER A 472 -1.90 9.77 -1.09
N LEU A 473 -2.54 10.59 -1.89
CA LEU A 473 -3.66 11.41 -1.44
C LEU A 473 -4.98 10.68 -1.66
N HIS A 474 -5.88 10.82 -0.69
CA HIS A 474 -7.27 10.47 -0.96
C HIS A 474 -7.80 11.35 -2.11
N PRO A 475 -8.58 10.81 -3.08
CA PRO A 475 -9.00 11.58 -4.25
C PRO A 475 -9.72 12.90 -3.94
N MET A 476 -10.50 12.98 -2.85
CA MET A 476 -11.13 14.25 -2.45
C MET A 476 -10.10 15.24 -1.89
N ILE A 477 -9.11 14.78 -1.15
CA ILE A 477 -8.00 15.62 -0.68
C ILE A 477 -7.16 16.10 -1.86
N GLN A 478 -6.92 15.24 -2.84
CA GLN A 478 -6.23 15.61 -4.09
C GLN A 478 -6.96 16.73 -4.83
N GLU A 479 -8.29 16.61 -5.02
CA GLU A 479 -9.11 17.64 -5.68
C GLU A 479 -9.04 18.99 -4.92
N ILE A 480 -9.15 18.97 -3.59
CA ILE A 480 -9.03 20.17 -2.75
C ILE A 480 -7.63 20.76 -2.89
N THR A 481 -6.59 19.94 -2.75
CA THR A 481 -5.21 20.39 -2.86
C THR A 481 -4.92 21.02 -4.23
N LEU A 482 -5.39 20.40 -5.32
CA LEU A 482 -5.27 20.96 -6.67
C LEU A 482 -5.91 22.35 -6.79
N SER A 483 -7.10 22.54 -6.20
CA SER A 483 -7.79 23.82 -6.26
C SER A 483 -7.10 24.89 -5.42
N GLU A 484 -6.57 24.55 -4.24
CA GLU A 484 -5.93 25.47 -3.31
C GLU A 484 -4.49 25.82 -3.70
N THR A 485 -3.70 24.81 -4.10
CA THR A 485 -2.26 24.98 -4.35
C THR A 485 -1.93 25.37 -5.77
N LYS A 486 -2.81 25.06 -6.73
CA LYS A 486 -2.64 25.31 -8.18
C LYS A 486 -1.24 24.92 -8.65
N PRO A 487 -0.93 23.62 -8.71
CA PRO A 487 0.39 23.16 -9.10
C PRO A 487 0.82 23.72 -10.46
N SER A 488 1.98 24.35 -10.51
CA SER A 488 2.51 24.95 -11.73
C SER A 488 3.95 24.49 -12.00
N VAL A 489 4.43 24.65 -13.24
CA VAL A 489 5.80 24.29 -13.63
C VAL A 489 6.82 24.99 -12.75
N THR A 490 6.59 26.28 -12.47
CA THR A 490 7.47 27.06 -11.59
C THR A 490 7.47 26.55 -10.15
N ARG A 491 6.30 26.22 -9.61
CA ARG A 491 6.16 25.76 -8.22
C ARG A 491 6.71 24.35 -8.01
N CYS A 492 6.49 23.47 -8.98
CA CYS A 492 6.86 22.05 -8.88
C CYS A 492 8.21 21.72 -9.54
N HIS A 493 9.07 22.73 -9.76
CA HIS A 493 10.32 22.58 -10.51
C HIS A 493 11.25 21.50 -9.94
N ILE A 494 11.37 21.36 -8.61
CA ILE A 494 12.21 20.33 -7.96
C ILE A 494 11.75 18.93 -8.40
N LEU A 495 10.44 18.67 -8.36
CA LEU A 495 9.88 17.39 -8.80
C LEU A 495 10.18 17.15 -10.28
N LEU A 496 9.93 18.16 -11.14
CA LEU A 496 10.15 18.04 -12.57
C LEU A 496 11.62 17.77 -12.91
N ASP A 497 12.55 18.49 -12.28
CA ASP A 497 13.99 18.33 -12.46
C ASP A 497 14.47 16.93 -12.02
N SER A 498 13.97 16.45 -10.88
CA SER A 498 14.26 15.10 -10.40
C SER A 498 13.75 14.01 -11.35
N LEU A 499 12.50 14.14 -11.84
CA LEU A 499 11.91 13.16 -12.76
C LEU A 499 12.63 13.14 -14.12
N GLN A 500 13.04 14.30 -14.67
CA GLN A 500 13.88 14.39 -15.87
C GLN A 500 15.17 13.59 -15.70
N HIS A 501 15.85 13.79 -14.57
CA HIS A 501 17.12 13.11 -14.28
C HIS A 501 16.94 11.58 -14.21
N ILE A 502 15.83 11.15 -13.63
CA ILE A 502 15.48 9.74 -13.48
C ILE A 502 15.17 9.10 -14.85
N CYS A 503 14.43 9.79 -15.72
CA CYS A 503 14.10 9.27 -17.06
C CYS A 503 15.35 9.03 -17.94
N LEU A 504 16.42 9.77 -17.70
CA LEU A 504 17.69 9.59 -18.40
C LEU A 504 18.53 8.41 -17.86
N MET A 505 18.17 7.85 -16.70
CA MET A 505 18.87 6.69 -16.12
C MET A 505 18.30 5.38 -16.68
N HIS A 506 19.17 4.45 -17.07
CA HIS A 506 18.79 3.13 -17.57
C HIS A 506 18.92 2.06 -16.48
N GLY A 507 18.02 1.05 -16.48
CA GLY A 507 18.19 -0.15 -15.64
C GLY A 507 17.35 -0.21 -14.36
N MET A 508 16.24 0.54 -14.30
CA MET A 508 15.29 0.51 -13.18
C MET A 508 14.29 -0.67 -13.26
N GLU A 509 13.66 -1.00 -12.13
CA GLU A 509 12.61 -2.03 -12.10
C GLU A 509 11.33 -1.61 -12.83
N VAL A 510 10.61 -2.59 -13.40
CA VAL A 510 9.40 -2.36 -14.20
C VAL A 510 8.31 -1.63 -13.39
N ASP A 511 8.09 -2.01 -12.11
CA ASP A 511 7.07 -1.39 -11.25
C ASP A 511 7.39 0.09 -10.95
N TYR A 512 8.67 0.41 -10.78
CA TYR A 512 9.11 1.79 -10.60
C TYR A 512 8.86 2.62 -11.85
N TYR A 513 9.20 2.11 -13.04
CA TYR A 513 8.91 2.79 -14.30
C TYR A 513 7.41 3.03 -14.49
N LYS A 514 6.57 2.05 -14.16
CA LYS A 514 5.12 2.21 -14.24
C LYS A 514 4.63 3.39 -13.40
N LYS A 515 5.04 3.44 -12.14
CA LYS A 515 4.66 4.54 -11.22
C LYS A 515 5.24 5.89 -11.66
N LEU A 516 6.46 5.89 -12.16
CA LEU A 516 7.11 7.07 -12.73
C LEU A 516 6.30 7.61 -13.92
N PHE A 517 5.95 6.76 -14.90
CA PHE A 517 5.18 7.17 -16.07
C PHE A 517 3.76 7.58 -15.72
N GLN A 518 3.13 6.94 -14.74
CA GLN A 518 1.83 7.38 -14.22
C GLN A 518 1.93 8.77 -13.60
N THR A 519 2.97 9.04 -12.82
CA THR A 519 3.22 10.38 -12.24
C THR A 519 3.44 11.41 -13.33
N ILE A 520 4.25 11.10 -14.36
CA ILE A 520 4.49 11.99 -15.51
C ILE A 520 3.18 12.25 -16.27
N GLY A 521 2.36 11.23 -16.50
CA GLY A 521 1.04 11.36 -17.12
C GLY A 521 0.14 12.32 -16.35
N ASN A 522 0.05 12.18 -15.03
CA ASN A 522 -0.69 13.09 -14.17
C ASN A 522 -0.14 14.53 -14.21
N ILE A 523 1.18 14.70 -14.26
CA ILE A 523 1.79 16.01 -14.41
C ILE A 523 1.34 16.67 -15.72
N ILE A 524 1.42 15.94 -16.83
CA ILE A 524 1.02 16.46 -18.15
C ILE A 524 -0.44 16.93 -18.16
N GLU A 525 -1.30 16.21 -17.47
CA GLU A 525 -2.73 16.50 -17.41
C GLU A 525 -3.08 17.64 -16.45
N LEU A 526 -2.45 17.67 -15.26
CA LEU A 526 -2.92 18.47 -14.13
C LEU A 526 -2.12 19.75 -13.90
N ILE A 527 -0.88 19.87 -14.41
CA ILE A 527 0.01 21.00 -14.10
C ILE A 527 -0.35 22.27 -14.88
N GLU A 528 -0.31 23.43 -14.22
CA GLU A 528 -0.38 24.73 -14.90
C GLU A 528 0.94 25.04 -15.63
N LYS A 529 0.84 25.36 -16.92
CA LYS A 529 1.99 25.56 -17.83
C LYS A 529 2.45 27.02 -17.80
N ASP A 530 2.77 27.54 -16.62
CA ASP A 530 3.20 28.92 -16.38
C ASP A 530 4.62 29.21 -16.89
N ASP A 531 5.45 28.18 -17.10
CA ASP A 531 6.79 28.25 -17.72
C ASP A 531 6.89 27.26 -18.90
N MET A 532 6.46 27.68 -20.08
CA MET A 532 6.42 26.83 -21.26
C MET A 532 7.79 26.29 -21.70
N PRO A 533 8.90 27.07 -21.69
CA PRO A 533 10.21 26.54 -22.01
C PRO A 533 10.66 25.38 -21.11
N LYS A 534 10.48 25.51 -19.79
CA LYS A 534 10.79 24.43 -18.84
C LYS A 534 9.87 23.22 -19.02
N TYR A 535 8.59 23.46 -19.27
CA TYR A 535 7.63 22.39 -19.53
C TYR A 535 8.00 21.57 -20.78
N LEU A 536 8.39 22.24 -21.87
CA LEU A 536 8.83 21.55 -23.10
C LEU A 536 10.12 20.76 -22.87
N LEU A 537 11.08 21.33 -22.14
CA LEU A 537 12.32 20.64 -21.76
C LEU A 537 12.03 19.38 -20.92
N PHE A 538 11.07 19.48 -20.00
CA PHE A 538 10.61 18.32 -19.21
C PHE A 538 10.07 17.22 -20.14
N LEU A 539 9.20 17.56 -21.10
CA LEU A 539 8.62 16.58 -22.02
C LEU A 539 9.69 15.93 -22.91
N GLU A 540 10.64 16.71 -23.45
CA GLU A 540 11.74 16.18 -24.27
C GLU A 540 12.60 15.16 -23.52
N ASN A 541 12.83 15.36 -22.21
CA ASN A 541 13.62 14.44 -21.40
C ASN A 541 12.79 13.26 -20.84
N ALA A 542 11.49 13.43 -20.66
CA ALA A 542 10.60 12.36 -20.19
C ALA A 542 10.27 11.33 -21.28
N PHE A 543 10.33 11.74 -22.55
CA PHE A 543 10.04 10.90 -23.73
C PHE A 543 11.14 11.06 -24.79
N PRO A 544 12.36 10.59 -24.53
CA PRO A 544 13.51 10.70 -25.43
C PRO A 544 13.37 9.89 -26.72
#